data_114fd4f8f6d1daae967469742aa6fbb2
#
_entry.id   114fd4f8f6d1daae967469742aa6fbb2
#
_cell.length_a   1.000
_cell.length_b   1.000
_cell.length_c   1.000
_cell.angle_alpha   90.00
_cell.angle_beta   90.00
_cell.angle_gamma   90.00
#
_symmetry.space_group_name_H-M   'P 1'
#
loop_
_entity.id
_entity.type
_entity.pdbx_description
1 polymer ?
#
loop_
_entity_poly.entity_id
_entity_poly.type
_entity_poly.pdbx_seq_one_letter_code
_entity_poly.pdbx_strand_id
1 'polypeptide(L)'
;MSVFTTKVXXXXEEKMVILFGKDAPDALADYCYNIEVQPVTEAITDKQTLVIDEQTYQITAVGEVVLTNLDTLGHITIKFDGATTPELPGTLYVEEKAIPEITVGTTITIL
;
A
#
# COMPACT_ATOMS: atom_id res chain seq x y z
N MET A 1 -7.68 -1.10 -16.40
CA MET A 1 -7.59 0.23 -15.80
C MET A 1 -7.36 0.12 -14.30
N SER A 2 -6.47 0.90 -13.78
CA SER A 2 -6.12 0.75 -12.37
C SER A 2 -7.09 1.50 -11.48
N VAL A 3 -7.28 0.96 -10.27
CA VAL A 3 -8.05 1.63 -9.22
C VAL A 3 -7.18 2.70 -8.56
N PHE A 4 -5.89 2.47 -8.51
CA PHE A 4 -4.94 3.36 -7.83
C PHE A 4 -3.54 3.10 -8.38
N THR A 5 -2.81 4.17 -8.61
CA THR A 5 -1.40 4.09 -9.00
C THR A 5 -0.65 5.24 -8.36
N THR A 6 0.52 4.96 -7.81
CA THR A 6 1.37 6.01 -7.26
C THR A 6 2.83 5.59 -7.41
N LYS A 7 3.73 6.51 -7.07
CA LYS A 7 5.16 6.25 -7.08
C LYS A 7 5.76 6.52 -5.72
N VAL A 8 6.76 5.73 -5.40
CA VAL A 8 7.45 5.87 -4.14
C VAL A 8 8.43 7.02 -4.21
N UNK A 9 8.40 7.66 -3.23
CA UNK A 9 9.25 8.81 -3.13
C UNK A 9 10.34 8.75 -2.15
N UNK A 10 10.47 7.53 -0.88
CA UNK A 10 11.55 7.31 0.06
C UNK A 10 11.34 5.99 0.64
N UNK A 11 12.27 5.27 1.56
CA UNK A 11 12.15 3.91 1.89
C UNK A 11 12.39 3.57 3.29
N UNK A 12 11.92 2.16 3.87
CA UNK A 12 12.15 1.35 5.03
C UNK A 12 11.57 0.07 4.79
N GLU A 13 11.66 -0.99 5.68
CA GLU A 13 11.09 -2.22 5.28
C GLU A 13 10.98 -3.20 6.39
N GLU A 14 10.54 -4.37 6.14
CA GLU A 14 10.30 -5.46 7.04
C GLU A 14 9.38 -6.41 6.33
N LYS A 15 8.51 -7.12 7.04
CA LYS A 15 7.48 -7.92 6.40
C LYS A 15 6.27 -7.10 6.04
N MET A 16 6.33 -5.84 6.29
CA MET A 16 5.27 -4.93 5.92
C MET A 16 5.87 -3.68 5.35
N VAL A 17 5.07 -2.97 4.61
CA VAL A 17 5.47 -1.72 3.97
C VAL A 17 4.46 -0.67 4.40
N ILE A 18 4.94 0.46 4.87
CA ILE A 18 4.05 1.55 5.25
C ILE A 18 4.20 2.66 4.23
N LEU A 19 3.09 3.07 3.65
CA LEU A 19 3.05 4.17 2.70
C LEU A 19 2.48 5.41 3.39
N PHE A 20 2.99 6.57 3.03
CA PHE A 20 2.45 7.82 3.53
C PHE A 20 2.73 8.91 2.52
N GLY A 21 1.79 9.81 2.35
CA GLY A 21 2.00 10.96 1.50
C GLY A 21 3.00 11.92 2.10
N LYS A 22 3.20 13.04 1.43
CA LYS A 22 4.27 13.97 1.81
C LYS A 22 4.06 14.60 3.18
N ASP A 23 2.87 14.49 3.73
CA ASP A 23 2.58 15.09 5.04
C ASP A 23 2.82 14.15 6.20
N ALA A 24 3.58 13.09 6.00
CA ALA A 24 3.88 12.16 7.08
C ALA A 24 4.52 12.92 8.25
N PRO A 25 4.08 12.65 9.49
CA PRO A 25 4.72 13.26 10.64
C PRO A 25 6.19 12.88 10.73
N ASP A 26 7.02 13.77 11.25
CA ASP A 26 8.44 13.50 11.35
C ASP A 26 8.73 12.20 12.10
N ALA A 27 7.93 11.89 13.11
CA ALA A 27 8.17 10.69 13.89
C ALA A 27 8.01 9.44 13.07
N LEU A 28 7.20 9.48 12.01
CA LEU A 28 6.94 8.33 11.17
C LEU A 28 7.75 8.34 9.88
N ALA A 29 8.32 9.47 9.52
CA ALA A 29 8.90 9.62 8.19
C ALA A 29 10.01 8.62 7.93
N ASP A 30 10.75 8.23 8.97
CA ASP A 30 11.86 7.29 8.79
C ASP A 30 11.39 5.86 8.59
N TYR A 31 10.11 5.58 8.84
CA TYR A 31 9.59 4.23 8.75
C TYR A 31 8.64 4.03 7.59
N CYS A 32 8.40 5.09 6.82
CA CYS A 32 7.43 5.04 5.74
C CYS A 32 8.09 5.26 4.39
N TYR A 33 7.52 4.67 3.35
CA TYR A 33 7.86 5.07 2.00
C TYR A 33 6.93 6.21 1.61
N ASN A 34 7.51 7.31 1.16
CA ASN A 34 6.70 8.44 0.72
C ASN A 34 6.13 8.19 -0.66
N ILE A 35 4.87 8.50 -0.84
CA ILE A 35 4.22 8.36 -2.11
C ILE A 35 3.49 9.65 -2.45
N GLU A 36 3.13 9.80 -3.72
CA GLU A 36 2.22 10.87 -4.11
C GLU A 36 0.81 10.48 -3.71
N VAL A 37 0.09 11.42 -3.10
CA VAL A 37 -1.31 11.17 -2.79
C VAL A 37 -2.09 11.24 -4.10
N GLN A 38 -2.83 10.19 -4.41
CA GLN A 38 -3.61 10.11 -5.63
C GLN A 38 -5.02 9.66 -5.26
N PRO A 39 -6.01 10.07 -6.03
CA PRO A 39 -7.37 9.66 -5.71
C PRO A 39 -7.57 8.17 -5.95
N VAL A 40 -8.44 7.58 -5.12
CA VAL A 40 -8.85 6.19 -5.29
C VAL A 40 -10.20 6.23 -5.99
N THR A 41 -10.30 5.60 -7.15
CA THR A 41 -11.47 5.79 -8.00
C THR A 41 -12.55 4.75 -7.80
N GLU A 42 -12.25 3.62 -7.14
CA GLU A 42 -13.20 2.56 -6.94
C GLU A 42 -12.92 1.88 -5.63
N ALA A 43 -13.87 1.10 -5.16
CA ALA A 43 -13.68 0.32 -3.94
C ALA A 43 -12.46 -0.60 -4.08
N ILE A 44 -11.77 -0.82 -2.98
CA ILE A 44 -10.64 -1.74 -2.94
C ILE A 44 -11.13 -3.03 -2.31
N THR A 45 -10.95 -4.14 -3.01
CA THR A 45 -11.48 -5.42 -2.56
C THR A 45 -10.44 -6.53 -2.69
N ASP A 46 -10.76 -7.67 -2.11
CA ASP A 46 -9.87 -8.82 -2.21
C ASP A 46 -9.93 -9.52 -3.56
N LYS A 47 -10.69 -8.98 -4.49
CA LYS A 47 -10.70 -9.51 -5.85
C LYS A 47 -9.72 -8.79 -6.75
N GLN A 48 -8.96 -7.84 -6.19
CA GLN A 48 -8.04 -7.03 -6.94
C GLN A 48 -6.62 -7.48 -6.69
N THR A 49 -5.70 -6.87 -7.43
CA THR A 49 -4.29 -7.23 -7.38
C THR A 49 -3.47 -5.98 -7.09
N LEU A 50 -2.52 -6.12 -6.17
CA LEU A 50 -1.52 -5.09 -5.92
C LEU A 50 -0.34 -5.36 -6.83
N VAL A 51 0.13 -4.34 -7.53
CA VAL A 51 1.28 -4.46 -8.42
C VAL A 51 2.35 -3.48 -7.94
N ILE A 52 3.53 -3.99 -7.65
CA ILE A 52 4.67 -3.16 -7.28
C ILE A 52 5.71 -3.38 -8.38
N ASP A 53 5.88 -2.35 -9.21
CA ASP A 53 6.65 -2.45 -10.44
C ASP A 53 6.11 -3.63 -11.24
N GLU A 54 6.86 -4.71 -11.38
CA GLU A 54 6.42 -5.85 -12.17
C GLU A 54 5.96 -7.03 -11.33
N GLN A 55 5.99 -6.89 -10.00
CA GLN A 55 5.58 -7.97 -9.11
C GLN A 55 4.12 -7.83 -8.76
N THR A 56 3.38 -8.92 -8.80
CA THR A 56 1.95 -8.90 -8.51
C THR A 56 1.66 -9.67 -7.24
N TYR A 57 0.68 -9.18 -6.48
CA TYR A 57 0.28 -9.77 -5.21
C TYR A 57 -1.24 -9.75 -5.15
N GLN A 58 -1.83 -10.92 -4.95
CA GLN A 58 -3.28 -10.99 -4.79
C GLN A 58 -3.66 -10.34 -3.46
N ILE A 59 -4.63 -9.44 -3.48
CA ILE A 59 -5.14 -8.86 -2.24
C ILE A 59 -5.99 -9.90 -1.54
N THR A 60 -5.73 -10.13 -0.26
CA THR A 60 -6.44 -11.16 0.49
C THR A 60 -7.38 -10.59 1.53
N ALA A 61 -7.17 -9.37 2.00
CA ALA A 61 -8.08 -8.71 2.92
C ALA A 61 -7.83 -7.21 2.89
N VAL A 62 -8.86 -6.43 3.19
CA VAL A 62 -8.79 -4.98 3.12
C VAL A 62 -9.36 -4.40 4.40
N GLY A 63 -8.56 -3.63 5.13
CA GLY A 63 -9.05 -2.97 6.32
C GLY A 63 -10.10 -1.93 6.00
N GLU A 64 -10.97 -1.63 6.94
CA GLU A 64 -12.16 -0.84 6.61
C GLU A 64 -11.86 0.61 6.31
N VAL A 65 -10.70 1.16 6.71
CA VAL A 65 -10.38 2.54 6.38
C VAL A 65 -9.26 2.67 5.35
N VAL A 66 -8.89 1.56 4.70
CA VAL A 66 -7.81 1.60 3.73
C VAL A 66 -8.12 2.59 2.61
N LEU A 67 -9.32 2.50 2.03
CA LEU A 67 -9.65 3.36 0.91
C LEU A 67 -9.60 4.84 1.31
N THR A 68 -10.21 5.16 2.44
CA THR A 68 -10.26 6.55 2.88
C THR A 68 -8.87 7.10 3.15
N ASN A 69 -8.06 6.32 3.85
CA ASN A 69 -6.72 6.82 4.20
C ASN A 69 -5.82 6.91 2.98
N LEU A 70 -5.95 5.97 2.05
CA LEU A 70 -5.14 6.03 0.84
C LEU A 70 -5.56 7.22 0.00
N ASP A 71 -6.85 7.46 -0.11
CA ASP A 71 -7.38 8.53 -0.93
C ASP A 71 -7.01 9.91 -0.37
N THR A 72 -7.04 10.07 0.94
CA THR A 72 -6.86 11.40 1.54
C THR A 72 -5.44 11.66 2.00
N LEU A 73 -4.74 10.64 2.50
CA LEU A 73 -3.42 10.81 3.11
C LEU A 73 -2.33 10.08 2.38
N GLY A 74 -2.69 9.16 1.50
CA GLY A 74 -1.71 8.26 0.92
C GLY A 74 -1.11 7.33 1.96
N HIS A 75 -1.87 7.02 3.01
CA HIS A 75 -1.34 6.29 4.16
C HIS A 75 -2.03 4.96 4.34
N ILE A 76 -1.31 3.89 4.14
CA ILE A 76 -1.76 2.55 4.50
C ILE A 76 -0.55 1.71 4.87
N THR A 77 -0.80 0.63 5.58
CA THR A 77 0.19 -0.40 5.78
C THR A 77 -0.16 -1.56 4.84
N ILE A 78 0.84 -2.14 4.22
CA ILE A 78 0.65 -3.33 3.38
C ILE A 78 1.38 -4.47 4.07
N LYS A 79 0.66 -5.53 4.42
CA LYS A 79 1.26 -6.71 5.05
C LYS A 79 1.25 -7.87 4.06
N PHE A 80 2.38 -8.52 3.93
CA PHE A 80 2.58 -9.60 2.97
C PHE A 80 2.50 -10.94 3.67
N ASP A 81 1.39 -11.18 4.35
CA ASP A 81 1.24 -12.40 5.16
C ASP A 81 0.07 -13.27 4.76
N GLY A 82 -0.67 -12.89 3.72
CA GLY A 82 -1.77 -13.72 3.24
C GLY A 82 -2.96 -13.79 4.15
N ALA A 83 -3.07 -12.90 5.13
CA ALA A 83 -4.20 -12.94 6.05
C ALA A 83 -5.50 -12.71 5.29
N THR A 84 -6.53 -13.42 5.68
CA THR A 84 -7.84 -13.31 5.03
C THR A 84 -8.86 -12.58 5.90
N THR A 85 -8.46 -12.18 7.09
CA THR A 85 -9.30 -11.38 7.98
C THR A 85 -8.61 -10.06 8.23
N PRO A 86 -9.25 -8.93 7.95
CA PRO A 86 -8.60 -7.64 8.10
C PRO A 86 -8.63 -7.16 9.55
N GLU A 87 -7.65 -7.55 10.33
CA GLU A 87 -7.63 -7.25 11.75
C GLU A 87 -7.37 -5.77 12.03
N LEU A 88 -6.55 -5.13 11.22
CA LEU A 88 -6.23 -3.71 11.43
C LEU A 88 -6.92 -2.88 10.36
N PRO A 89 -7.66 -1.86 10.76
CA PRO A 89 -8.47 -1.13 9.79
C PRO A 89 -7.68 -0.38 8.72
N GLY A 90 -6.45 0.00 8.99
CA GLY A 90 -5.64 0.73 8.02
C GLY A 90 -4.67 -0.13 7.25
N THR A 91 -4.86 -1.44 7.24
CA THR A 91 -3.92 -2.36 6.62
C THR A 91 -4.53 -3.08 5.43
N LEU A 92 -3.77 -3.15 4.35
CA LEU A 92 -4.09 -3.94 3.17
C LEU A 92 -3.27 -5.21 3.25
N TYR A 93 -3.91 -6.36 3.17
CA TYR A 93 -3.24 -7.65 3.28
C TYR A 93 -3.14 -8.28 1.90
N VAL A 94 -1.95 -8.76 1.57
CA VAL A 94 -1.73 -9.41 0.29
C VAL A 94 -1.07 -10.75 0.52
N GLU A 95 -1.04 -11.56 -0.54
CA GLU A 95 -0.52 -12.92 -0.44
C GLU A 95 0.90 -12.92 0.10
N GLU A 96 1.25 -14.01 0.76
CA GLU A 96 2.56 -14.12 1.41
C GLU A 96 3.61 -14.38 0.35
N LYS A 97 4.40 -13.36 0.07
CA LYS A 97 5.49 -13.43 -0.88
C LYS A 97 6.57 -12.47 -0.40
N ALA A 98 7.76 -12.64 -0.92
CA ALA A 98 8.85 -11.72 -0.59
C ALA A 98 8.47 -10.30 -1.00
N ILE A 99 8.83 -9.34 -0.17
CA ILE A 99 8.63 -7.95 -0.49
C ILE A 99 9.66 -7.55 -1.55
N PRO A 100 9.23 -6.91 -2.63
CA PRO A 100 10.20 -6.55 -3.66
C PRO A 100 11.06 -5.39 -3.20
N GLU A 101 12.14 -5.15 -3.90
CA GLU A 101 12.96 -3.99 -3.64
C GLU A 101 12.15 -2.73 -4.00
N ILE A 102 12.01 -1.82 -3.05
CA ILE A 102 11.27 -0.59 -3.26
C ILE A 102 12.23 0.57 -3.17
N THR A 103 12.28 1.36 -4.22
CA THR A 103 13.19 2.50 -4.31
C THR A 103 12.44 3.70 -4.82
N VAL A 104 13.10 4.84 -4.84
CA VAL A 104 12.48 6.03 -5.42
C VAL A 104 12.13 5.74 -6.87
N GLY A 105 10.90 6.01 -7.24
CA GLY A 105 10.41 5.75 -8.58
C GLY A 105 9.64 4.46 -8.74
N THR A 106 9.66 3.59 -7.72
CA THR A 106 8.86 2.37 -7.77
C THR A 106 7.39 2.74 -7.93
N THR A 107 6.71 2.02 -8.81
CA THR A 107 5.29 2.26 -9.08
C THR A 107 4.45 1.25 -8.31
N ILE A 108 3.42 1.73 -7.65
CA ILE A 108 2.49 0.90 -6.89
C ILE A 108 1.10 1.10 -7.47
N THR A 109 0.47 0.03 -7.88
CA THR A 109 -0.82 0.09 -8.57
C THR A 109 -1.76 -0.96 -7.98
N ILE A 110 -3.04 -0.63 -7.90
CA ILE A 110 -4.09 -1.60 -7.58
C ILE A 110 -4.96 -1.75 -8.82
N LEU A 111 -5.07 -2.97 -9.28
CA LEU A 111 -5.84 -3.29 -10.49
C LEU A 111 -7.12 -4.01 -10.16
#